data_be879c7fc10620dec8dc9c1c20fc901e
#
_entry.id   be879c7fc10620dec8dc9c1c20fc901e
#
_cell.length_a   1.000
_cell.length_b   1.000
_cell.length_c   1.000
_cell.angle_alpha   90.00
_cell.angle_beta   90.00
_cell.angle_gamma   90.00
#
_symmetry.space_group_name_H-M   'P 1'
#
loop_
_entity.id
_entity.type
_entity.pdbx_description
1 polymer ?
#
loop_
_entity_poly.entity_id
_entity_poly.type
_entity_poly.pdbx_seq_one_letter_code
_entity_poly.pdbx_strand_id
1 'polypeptide(L)'
;DIHVQMVLRFVTDRSSLVETLITNKTDRDMNLALEWDGELVKYALSTRKDQTVAQYYPDYKRQISTIENGIKINFSEMKDNWAIRNDRDAEFRITRSLPTKTFTNETSFSSTAEMSLPAEQTSAVYTAYSNLHNAKEVQSESLKLQDVLANPTQYMEASKARWDGYLANGLINKEATADQARVAVKAMETLNGNWRSAAGDIEQATVTPSVTARWFSGNLTWPWDSWKQAYAMAHFNPDVAMDNIRTVFQEQVQADDKIRPQDKGYLLDVLTYTKPVSRGGAGSENWNERNTKPSLAAWSVMEVYHALVNQFDRPEDAQKFIDEMYPKLVAYHDWWLSNRDHNQNGVPEYGAAVDPAHNTEEGVMYVWVETRDPNFTTIIPAEDIIEQNGNSYKVKGMASYNKILDKVDYMTIHVGAQEAAGWESGMDNAARFGFIYNIHNMNSQAEDISNPDRNVDQLGRYAASAYGFDNSIKLEGEEWVYSNTSAENLAKLDLAKKDWEVRFAENRTNNNAADGELLGFSMLQESVDQASYMYSDNKYLAEMAKLVSDGVEGKDRAQEFLNGAEKIKTYINQCMFDESTGFFYDIHLNVA
;
A
#
# COMPACT_ATOMS: atom_id res chain seq x y z
N ASP A 1 -32.11 21.38 -32.31
CA ASP A 1 -30.83 21.28 -31.60
C ASP A 1 -31.07 20.92 -30.13
N ILE A 2 -30.42 19.85 -29.68
CA ILE A 2 -30.47 19.37 -28.32
C ILE A 2 -29.06 19.56 -27.70
N HIS A 3 -29.01 20.08 -26.48
CA HIS A 3 -27.79 20.13 -25.69
C HIS A 3 -27.88 19.13 -24.56
N VAL A 4 -26.85 18.29 -24.40
CA VAL A 4 -26.77 17.29 -23.33
C VAL A 4 -25.57 17.62 -22.45
N GLN A 5 -25.79 17.70 -21.14
CA GLN A 5 -24.76 17.84 -20.14
C GLN A 5 -24.86 16.69 -19.14
N MET A 6 -23.74 16.08 -18.80
CA MET A 6 -23.69 15.00 -17.80
C MET A 6 -22.78 15.38 -16.66
N VAL A 7 -23.23 15.13 -15.43
CA VAL A 7 -22.45 15.33 -14.21
C VAL A 7 -22.51 14.08 -13.36
N LEU A 8 -21.35 13.48 -13.05
CA LEU A 8 -21.24 12.34 -12.15
C LEU A 8 -20.80 12.82 -10.76
N ARG A 9 -21.47 12.33 -9.71
CA ARG A 9 -21.10 12.55 -8.33
C ARG A 9 -21.26 11.29 -7.49
N PHE A 10 -20.37 11.08 -6.52
CA PHE A 10 -20.55 10.05 -5.49
C PHE A 10 -21.52 10.58 -4.43
N VAL A 11 -22.61 9.85 -4.21
CA VAL A 11 -23.73 10.27 -3.34
C VAL A 11 -23.89 9.43 -2.08
N THR A 12 -23.35 8.20 -2.10
CA THR A 12 -23.21 7.32 -0.93
C THR A 12 -21.88 6.58 -0.99
N ASP A 13 -21.57 5.77 0.03
CA ASP A 13 -20.36 4.92 0.06
C ASP A 13 -20.38 3.81 -1.01
N ARG A 14 -21.52 3.52 -1.59
CA ARG A 14 -21.73 2.43 -2.55
C ARG A 14 -22.25 2.88 -3.91
N SER A 15 -22.71 4.13 -4.02
CA SER A 15 -23.40 4.59 -5.21
C SER A 15 -22.87 5.92 -5.72
N SER A 16 -22.73 6.00 -7.04
CA SER A 16 -22.59 7.23 -7.78
C SER A 16 -23.90 7.56 -8.52
N LEU A 17 -24.15 8.85 -8.73
CA LEU A 17 -25.30 9.36 -9.45
C LEU A 17 -24.83 10.19 -10.65
N VAL A 18 -25.33 9.85 -11.82
CA VAL A 18 -25.15 10.63 -13.04
C VAL A 18 -26.42 11.43 -13.29
N GLU A 19 -26.30 12.75 -13.25
CA GLU A 19 -27.30 13.68 -13.72
C GLU A 19 -27.09 13.92 -15.21
N THR A 20 -28.09 13.65 -16.03
CA THR A 20 -28.12 13.95 -17.47
C THR A 20 -29.14 15.04 -17.73
N LEU A 21 -28.66 16.24 -17.99
CA LEU A 21 -29.49 17.40 -18.35
C LEU A 21 -29.64 17.45 -19.87
N ILE A 22 -30.86 17.42 -20.34
CA ILE A 22 -31.20 17.45 -21.76
C ILE A 22 -32.00 18.73 -22.02
N THR A 23 -31.43 19.63 -22.82
CA THR A 23 -32.02 20.95 -23.13
C THR A 23 -32.47 20.99 -24.57
N ASN A 24 -33.72 21.31 -24.77
CA ASN A 24 -34.28 21.63 -26.10
C ASN A 24 -33.88 23.09 -26.44
N LYS A 25 -33.10 23.27 -27.49
CA LYS A 25 -32.69 24.60 -27.96
C LYS A 25 -33.56 25.16 -29.08
N THR A 26 -34.68 24.51 -29.32
CA THR A 26 -35.62 24.94 -30.37
C THR A 26 -36.90 25.55 -29.78
N ASP A 27 -37.66 26.20 -30.64
CA ASP A 27 -38.94 26.87 -30.34
C ASP A 27 -40.16 25.94 -30.39
N ARG A 28 -39.94 24.61 -30.49
CA ARG A 28 -41.00 23.59 -30.58
C ARG A 28 -40.78 22.46 -29.60
N ASP A 29 -41.87 21.87 -29.14
CA ASP A 29 -41.85 20.69 -28.30
C ASP A 29 -41.29 19.48 -29.04
N MET A 30 -40.55 18.63 -28.32
CA MET A 30 -39.99 17.38 -28.81
C MET A 30 -40.38 16.21 -27.92
N ASN A 31 -40.58 15.05 -28.55
CA ASN A 31 -40.64 13.77 -27.87
C ASN A 31 -39.35 13.01 -28.19
N LEU A 32 -38.60 12.66 -27.16
CA LEU A 32 -37.32 11.97 -27.29
C LEU A 32 -37.47 10.51 -26.92
N ALA A 33 -36.92 9.63 -27.76
CA ALA A 33 -36.65 8.25 -27.41
C ALA A 33 -35.24 8.20 -26.83
N LEU A 34 -35.11 7.80 -25.56
CA LEU A 34 -33.83 7.60 -24.87
C LEU A 34 -33.51 6.12 -24.89
N GLU A 35 -32.26 5.81 -25.17
CA GLU A 35 -31.76 4.44 -25.19
C GLU A 35 -30.41 4.34 -24.43
N TRP A 36 -30.24 3.29 -23.66
CA TRP A 36 -29.03 2.93 -22.96
C TRP A 36 -28.70 1.47 -23.18
N ASP A 37 -27.57 1.20 -23.76
CA ASP A 37 -27.05 -0.13 -23.99
C ASP A 37 -25.83 -0.41 -23.14
N GLY A 38 -25.63 -1.68 -22.84
CA GLY A 38 -24.44 -2.12 -22.13
C GLY A 38 -24.14 -3.60 -22.34
N GLU A 39 -22.87 -3.95 -22.22
CA GLU A 39 -22.39 -5.31 -22.36
C GLU A 39 -21.39 -5.65 -21.26
N LEU A 40 -21.41 -6.90 -20.76
CA LEU A 40 -20.40 -7.42 -19.83
C LEU A 40 -19.05 -7.52 -20.54
N VAL A 41 -18.07 -6.80 -20.03
CA VAL A 41 -16.72 -6.85 -20.56
C VAL A 41 -16.15 -8.24 -20.34
N LYS A 42 -15.73 -8.93 -21.40
CA LYS A 42 -15.09 -10.24 -21.36
C LYS A 42 -13.58 -10.15 -21.37
N TYR A 43 -13.04 -9.12 -22.01
CA TYR A 43 -11.61 -8.86 -22.07
C TYR A 43 -11.33 -7.39 -22.27
N ALA A 44 -10.14 -6.94 -21.89
CA ALA A 44 -9.60 -5.65 -22.28
C ALA A 44 -8.32 -5.85 -23.08
N LEU A 45 -8.06 -4.93 -24.00
CA LEU A 45 -6.79 -4.86 -24.68
C LEU A 45 -5.80 -4.12 -23.78
N SER A 46 -4.68 -4.74 -23.53
CA SER A 46 -3.57 -4.16 -22.77
C SER A 46 -2.35 -4.07 -23.70
N THR A 47 -1.73 -2.91 -23.77
CA THR A 47 -0.48 -2.74 -24.51
C THR A 47 0.69 -2.84 -23.52
N ARG A 48 1.54 -3.82 -23.69
CA ARG A 48 2.75 -4.01 -22.89
C ARG A 48 3.92 -4.31 -23.82
N LYS A 49 5.00 -3.56 -23.72
CA LYS A 49 6.19 -3.68 -24.59
C LYS A 49 5.79 -3.71 -26.08
N ASP A 50 4.96 -2.74 -26.51
CA ASP A 50 4.44 -2.60 -27.89
C ASP A 50 3.62 -3.78 -28.42
N GLN A 51 3.29 -4.75 -27.57
CA GLN A 51 2.41 -5.86 -27.92
C GLN A 51 1.03 -5.64 -27.31
N THR A 52 0.00 -5.68 -28.15
CA THR A 52 -1.40 -5.67 -27.68
C THR A 52 -1.79 -7.09 -27.31
N VAL A 53 -2.05 -7.32 -26.03
CA VAL A 53 -2.47 -8.61 -25.48
C VAL A 53 -3.90 -8.50 -24.97
N ALA A 54 -4.74 -9.45 -25.37
CA ALA A 54 -6.08 -9.58 -24.81
C ALA A 54 -5.98 -10.13 -23.38
N GLN A 55 -6.40 -9.32 -22.41
CA GLN A 55 -6.50 -9.75 -21.03
C GLN A 55 -7.96 -10.15 -20.75
N TYR A 56 -8.18 -11.45 -20.49
CA TYR A 56 -9.49 -11.95 -20.14
C TYR A 56 -9.80 -11.63 -18.68
N TYR A 57 -11.01 -11.09 -18.45
CA TYR A 57 -11.54 -10.93 -17.10
C TYR A 57 -12.14 -12.25 -16.61
N PRO A 58 -12.03 -12.57 -15.32
CA PRO A 58 -12.72 -13.70 -14.73
C PRO A 58 -14.23 -13.59 -14.97
N ASP A 59 -14.86 -14.69 -15.32
CA ASP A 59 -16.30 -14.69 -15.60
C ASP A 59 -17.14 -14.45 -14.34
N TYR A 60 -16.71 -14.98 -13.19
CA TYR A 60 -17.45 -14.93 -11.93
C TYR A 60 -18.90 -15.39 -12.02
N LYS A 61 -19.27 -16.10 -13.09
CA LYS A 61 -20.65 -16.48 -13.43
C LYS A 61 -21.61 -15.30 -13.29
N ARG A 62 -21.27 -14.22 -13.94
CA ARG A 62 -22.07 -12.98 -13.94
C ARG A 62 -23.37 -13.21 -14.69
N GLN A 63 -24.45 -12.69 -14.14
CA GLN A 63 -25.77 -12.75 -14.74
C GLN A 63 -26.44 -11.38 -14.72
N ILE A 64 -26.90 -10.92 -15.87
CA ILE A 64 -27.70 -9.71 -15.99
C ILE A 64 -29.18 -10.08 -15.83
N SER A 65 -29.90 -9.31 -15.02
CA SER A 65 -31.35 -9.39 -14.91
C SER A 65 -31.98 -8.02 -14.79
N THR A 66 -33.23 -7.92 -15.17
CA THR A 66 -34.01 -6.68 -15.06
C THR A 66 -34.44 -6.45 -13.61
N ILE A 67 -34.41 -5.18 -13.20
CA ILE A 67 -35.06 -4.66 -12.00
C ILE A 67 -35.96 -3.49 -12.39
N GLU A 68 -36.73 -2.96 -11.47
CA GLU A 68 -37.51 -1.76 -11.70
C GLU A 68 -36.63 -0.60 -12.15
N ASN A 69 -36.94 -0.04 -13.31
CA ASN A 69 -36.21 1.08 -13.95
C ASN A 69 -34.72 0.83 -14.17
N GLY A 70 -34.30 -0.43 -14.39
CA GLY A 70 -32.89 -0.71 -14.60
C GLY A 70 -32.51 -2.17 -14.69
N ILE A 71 -31.29 -2.44 -14.33
CA ILE A 71 -30.69 -3.79 -14.33
C ILE A 71 -29.92 -4.05 -13.03
N LYS A 72 -29.73 -5.33 -12.72
CA LYS A 72 -28.70 -5.81 -11.81
C LYS A 72 -27.83 -6.88 -12.45
N ILE A 73 -26.59 -6.93 -11.99
CA ILE A 73 -25.62 -7.97 -12.33
C ILE A 73 -25.26 -8.68 -11.03
N ASN A 74 -25.53 -9.97 -10.96
CA ASN A 74 -25.15 -10.83 -9.86
C ASN A 74 -23.84 -11.55 -10.15
N PHE A 75 -23.10 -11.88 -9.11
CA PHE A 75 -21.84 -12.62 -9.14
C PHE A 75 -22.02 -13.90 -8.34
N SER A 76 -22.24 -15.04 -9.01
CA SER A 76 -22.53 -16.31 -8.33
C SER A 76 -21.27 -17.13 -7.96
N GLU A 77 -20.13 -16.83 -8.56
CA GLU A 77 -18.83 -17.41 -8.21
C GLU A 77 -17.78 -16.30 -8.12
N MET A 78 -17.35 -16.01 -6.90
CA MET A 78 -16.18 -15.16 -6.65
C MET A 78 -14.99 -16.04 -6.31
N LYS A 79 -13.90 -15.88 -7.06
CA LYS A 79 -12.63 -16.50 -6.69
C LYS A 79 -11.98 -15.71 -5.57
N ASP A 80 -11.24 -16.43 -4.73
CA ASP A 80 -10.35 -15.81 -3.79
C ASP A 80 -9.31 -15.03 -4.58
N ASN A 81 -9.27 -13.75 -4.32
CA ASN A 81 -8.20 -12.90 -4.79
C ASN A 81 -7.90 -11.88 -3.67
N TRP A 82 -6.85 -11.12 -3.82
CA TRP A 82 -6.46 -10.08 -2.88
C TRP A 82 -7.40 -8.84 -2.89
N ALA A 83 -8.36 -8.80 -3.80
CA ALA A 83 -9.43 -7.81 -3.83
C ALA A 83 -10.52 -8.11 -2.78
N ILE A 84 -11.50 -7.22 -2.63
CA ILE A 84 -12.67 -7.46 -1.80
C ILE A 84 -13.28 -8.81 -2.17
N ARG A 85 -13.44 -9.65 -1.17
CA ARG A 85 -14.16 -10.90 -1.30
C ARG A 85 -15.64 -10.63 -1.13
N ASN A 86 -16.34 -10.58 -2.25
CA ASN A 86 -17.79 -10.49 -2.24
C ASN A 86 -18.39 -11.87 -1.90
N ASP A 87 -19.48 -11.88 -1.17
CA ASP A 87 -20.28 -13.08 -1.04
C ASP A 87 -21.15 -13.31 -2.30
N ARG A 88 -21.90 -14.42 -2.33
CA ARG A 88 -22.75 -14.78 -3.47
C ARG A 88 -23.89 -13.80 -3.72
N ASP A 89 -24.18 -12.92 -2.76
CA ASP A 89 -25.23 -11.91 -2.85
C ASP A 89 -24.69 -10.56 -3.32
N ALA A 90 -23.43 -10.49 -3.77
CA ALA A 90 -22.85 -9.30 -4.37
C ALA A 90 -23.61 -8.90 -5.65
N GLU A 91 -23.87 -7.62 -5.80
CA GLU A 91 -24.59 -7.08 -6.95
C GLU A 91 -23.94 -5.77 -7.45
N PHE A 92 -23.95 -5.59 -8.77
CA PHE A 92 -23.82 -4.29 -9.38
C PHE A 92 -25.19 -3.88 -9.95
N ARG A 93 -25.62 -2.64 -9.68
CA ARG A 93 -26.93 -2.15 -10.14
C ARG A 93 -26.81 -0.88 -10.95
N ILE A 94 -27.68 -0.74 -11.95
CA ILE A 94 -27.95 0.51 -12.67
C ILE A 94 -29.43 0.78 -12.53
N THR A 95 -29.81 1.89 -11.89
CA THR A 95 -31.20 2.27 -11.64
C THR A 95 -31.43 3.70 -12.09
N ARG A 96 -32.55 3.97 -12.78
CA ARG A 96 -32.87 5.29 -13.33
C ARG A 96 -34.07 5.93 -12.64
N SER A 97 -34.13 7.26 -12.68
CA SER A 97 -35.20 8.06 -12.08
C SER A 97 -36.52 8.06 -12.89
N LEU A 98 -36.50 7.51 -14.08
CA LEU A 98 -37.71 7.44 -14.93
C LEU A 98 -38.03 5.99 -15.30
N PRO A 99 -39.30 5.68 -15.60
CA PRO A 99 -39.71 4.36 -16.04
C PRO A 99 -38.95 3.94 -17.31
N THR A 100 -38.33 2.76 -17.27
CA THR A 100 -37.63 2.19 -18.43
C THR A 100 -38.20 0.84 -18.81
N LYS A 101 -38.25 0.57 -20.13
CA LYS A 101 -38.50 -0.76 -20.67
C LYS A 101 -37.16 -1.40 -20.97
N THR A 102 -36.80 -2.44 -20.20
CA THR A 102 -35.50 -3.06 -20.27
C THR A 102 -35.57 -4.49 -20.79
N PHE A 103 -34.66 -4.82 -21.70
CA PHE A 103 -34.43 -6.16 -22.22
C PHE A 103 -33.00 -6.59 -21.84
N THR A 104 -32.87 -7.85 -21.45
CA THR A 104 -31.55 -8.42 -21.09
C THR A 104 -31.36 -9.74 -21.82
N ASN A 105 -30.08 -10.04 -22.12
CA ASN A 105 -29.64 -11.38 -22.48
C ASN A 105 -28.50 -11.78 -21.53
N GLU A 106 -27.78 -12.86 -21.81
CA GLU A 106 -26.71 -13.35 -20.92
C GLU A 106 -25.59 -12.34 -20.67
N THR A 107 -25.29 -11.48 -21.62
CA THR A 107 -24.11 -10.61 -21.58
C THR A 107 -24.40 -9.13 -21.82
N SER A 108 -25.61 -8.76 -22.24
CA SER A 108 -25.94 -7.38 -22.57
C SER A 108 -27.36 -6.99 -22.15
N PHE A 109 -27.59 -5.69 -22.14
CA PHE A 109 -28.93 -5.13 -21.94
C PHE A 109 -29.16 -3.95 -22.87
N SER A 110 -30.44 -3.69 -23.15
CA SER A 110 -30.90 -2.43 -23.72
C SER A 110 -32.07 -1.92 -22.88
N SER A 111 -32.07 -0.64 -22.54
CA SER A 111 -33.12 0.04 -21.80
C SER A 111 -33.61 1.24 -22.60
N THR A 112 -34.91 1.37 -22.75
CA THR A 112 -35.54 2.48 -23.49
C THR A 112 -36.52 3.24 -22.62
N ALA A 113 -36.62 4.54 -22.84
CA ALA A 113 -37.63 5.40 -22.23
C ALA A 113 -38.06 6.51 -23.20
N GLU A 114 -39.26 7.02 -23.01
CA GLU A 114 -39.74 8.20 -23.73
C GLU A 114 -39.77 9.40 -22.81
N MET A 115 -39.40 10.57 -23.32
CA MET A 115 -39.41 11.82 -22.59
C MET A 115 -39.93 12.95 -23.44
N SER A 116 -40.96 13.65 -22.95
CA SER A 116 -41.40 14.90 -23.56
C SER A 116 -40.48 16.05 -23.11
N LEU A 117 -40.00 16.84 -24.05
CA LEU A 117 -39.10 17.95 -23.84
C LEU A 117 -39.68 19.22 -24.48
N PRO A 118 -40.37 20.07 -23.71
CA PRO A 118 -40.93 21.30 -24.21
C PRO A 118 -39.90 22.25 -24.83
N ALA A 119 -40.39 23.15 -25.69
CA ALA A 119 -39.58 24.19 -26.32
C ALA A 119 -38.77 24.98 -25.28
N GLU A 120 -37.47 25.17 -25.53
CA GLU A 120 -36.57 25.95 -24.69
C GLU A 120 -36.40 25.47 -23.23
N GLN A 121 -36.89 24.24 -22.93
CA GLN A 121 -36.81 23.66 -21.57
C GLN A 121 -35.67 22.67 -21.42
N THR A 122 -35.29 22.45 -20.16
CA THR A 122 -34.32 21.41 -19.73
C THR A 122 -35.05 20.39 -18.86
N SER A 123 -34.84 19.11 -19.16
CA SER A 123 -35.27 17.99 -18.32
C SER A 123 -34.08 17.19 -17.86
N ALA A 124 -34.16 16.61 -16.65
CA ALA A 124 -33.09 15.81 -16.05
C ALA A 124 -33.47 14.33 -15.99
N VAL A 125 -32.50 13.49 -16.27
CA VAL A 125 -32.56 12.05 -16.00
C VAL A 125 -31.42 11.70 -15.05
N TYR A 126 -31.72 10.99 -13.98
CA TYR A 126 -30.74 10.53 -13.01
C TYR A 126 -30.51 9.02 -13.15
N THR A 127 -29.25 8.62 -13.19
CA THR A 127 -28.84 7.21 -13.24
C THR A 127 -27.91 6.91 -12.10
N ALA A 128 -28.32 6.00 -11.21
CA ALA A 128 -27.48 5.52 -10.11
C ALA A 128 -26.74 4.25 -10.53
N TYR A 129 -25.44 4.20 -10.19
CA TYR A 129 -24.56 3.04 -10.33
C TYR A 129 -24.12 2.60 -8.93
N SER A 130 -24.44 1.38 -8.53
CA SER A 130 -24.19 0.88 -7.18
C SER A 130 -23.36 -0.39 -7.21
N ASN A 131 -22.31 -0.45 -6.36
CA ASN A 131 -21.49 -1.63 -6.12
C ASN A 131 -21.73 -2.15 -4.71
N LEU A 132 -22.27 -3.35 -4.59
CA LEU A 132 -22.79 -3.94 -3.36
C LEU A 132 -22.09 -5.28 -3.12
N HIS A 133 -21.48 -5.46 -1.95
CA HIS A 133 -20.61 -6.61 -1.68
C HIS A 133 -21.34 -7.80 -1.05
N ASN A 134 -22.49 -7.58 -0.43
CA ASN A 134 -23.24 -8.61 0.31
C ASN A 134 -24.70 -8.25 0.45
N ALA A 135 -25.52 -9.19 0.93
CA ALA A 135 -26.96 -9.04 1.11
C ALA A 135 -27.34 -7.86 2.04
N LYS A 136 -26.52 -7.58 3.07
CA LYS A 136 -26.78 -6.47 3.99
C LYS A 136 -26.62 -5.12 3.28
N GLU A 137 -25.58 -4.96 2.47
CA GLU A 137 -25.39 -3.76 1.65
C GLU A 137 -26.49 -3.62 0.58
N VAL A 138 -26.88 -4.72 -0.06
CA VAL A 138 -27.99 -4.74 -1.02
C VAL A 138 -29.26 -4.18 -0.37
N GLN A 139 -29.58 -4.63 0.83
CA GLN A 139 -30.78 -4.17 1.55
C GLN A 139 -30.66 -2.69 1.97
N SER A 140 -29.57 -2.31 2.64
CA SER A 140 -29.40 -0.96 3.17
C SER A 140 -29.29 0.09 2.08
N GLU A 141 -28.53 -0.21 1.02
CA GLU A 141 -28.35 0.72 -0.09
C GLU A 141 -29.62 0.86 -0.96
N SER A 142 -30.42 -0.20 -1.11
CA SER A 142 -31.71 -0.11 -1.80
C SER A 142 -32.65 0.91 -1.15
N LEU A 143 -32.67 1.00 0.18
CA LEU A 143 -33.44 1.99 0.89
C LEU A 143 -32.90 3.41 0.69
N LYS A 144 -31.58 3.58 0.74
CA LYS A 144 -30.93 4.88 0.45
C LYS A 144 -31.19 5.33 -0.98
N LEU A 145 -31.11 4.43 -1.95
CA LEU A 145 -31.33 4.75 -3.37
C LEU A 145 -32.75 5.19 -3.66
N GLN A 146 -33.77 4.69 -2.95
CA GLN A 146 -35.12 5.19 -3.08
C GLN A 146 -35.18 6.68 -2.74
N ASP A 147 -34.53 7.11 -1.66
CA ASP A 147 -34.47 8.52 -1.29
C ASP A 147 -33.60 9.33 -2.24
N VAL A 148 -32.42 8.81 -2.64
CA VAL A 148 -31.52 9.46 -3.63
C VAL A 148 -32.26 9.75 -4.94
N LEU A 149 -33.00 8.79 -5.48
CA LEU A 149 -33.73 8.96 -6.76
C LEU A 149 -35.03 9.78 -6.61
N ALA A 150 -35.60 9.85 -5.41
CA ALA A 150 -36.72 10.75 -5.11
C ALA A 150 -36.29 12.21 -4.91
N ASN A 151 -35.09 12.43 -4.37
CA ASN A 151 -34.53 13.74 -4.01
C ASN A 151 -33.14 13.97 -4.64
N PRO A 152 -32.91 13.70 -5.95
CA PRO A 152 -31.57 13.63 -6.52
C PRO A 152 -30.79 14.94 -6.43
N THR A 153 -31.46 16.07 -6.61
CA THR A 153 -30.84 17.40 -6.52
C THR A 153 -30.17 17.64 -5.16
N GLN A 154 -30.83 17.22 -4.08
CA GLN A 154 -30.27 17.36 -2.72
C GLN A 154 -28.92 16.63 -2.60
N TYR A 155 -28.82 15.41 -3.11
CA TYR A 155 -27.60 14.60 -3.06
C TYR A 155 -26.51 15.14 -3.99
N MET A 156 -26.88 15.62 -5.18
CA MET A 156 -25.95 16.27 -6.11
C MET A 156 -25.37 17.55 -5.50
N GLU A 157 -26.21 18.40 -4.89
CA GLU A 157 -25.78 19.62 -4.21
C GLU A 157 -24.93 19.32 -2.96
N ALA A 158 -25.29 18.33 -2.14
CA ALA A 158 -24.49 17.92 -0.99
C ALA A 158 -23.08 17.44 -1.41
N SER A 159 -23.00 16.64 -2.47
CA SER A 159 -21.71 16.21 -3.01
C SER A 159 -20.89 17.37 -3.58
N LYS A 160 -21.55 18.32 -4.26
CA LYS A 160 -20.90 19.56 -4.73
C LYS A 160 -20.36 20.38 -3.56
N ALA A 161 -21.18 20.63 -2.54
CA ALA A 161 -20.80 21.41 -1.36
C ALA A 161 -19.60 20.78 -0.62
N ARG A 162 -19.53 19.45 -0.57
CA ARG A 162 -18.37 18.73 -0.02
C ARG A 162 -17.08 19.07 -0.79
N TRP A 163 -17.11 19.03 -2.13
CA TRP A 163 -15.97 19.40 -2.95
C TRP A 163 -15.61 20.89 -2.85
N ASP A 164 -16.61 21.77 -2.84
CA ASP A 164 -16.40 23.19 -2.62
C ASP A 164 -15.72 23.46 -1.25
N GLY A 165 -16.10 22.68 -0.23
CA GLY A 165 -15.45 22.67 1.08
C GLY A 165 -13.98 22.23 1.02
N TYR A 166 -13.65 21.16 0.29
CA TYR A 166 -12.26 20.73 0.12
C TYR A 166 -11.42 21.81 -0.55
N LEU A 167 -11.92 22.46 -1.60
CA LEU A 167 -11.23 23.54 -2.28
C LEU A 167 -11.04 24.76 -1.36
N ALA A 168 -12.08 25.14 -0.62
CA ALA A 168 -12.03 26.27 0.30
C ALA A 168 -10.99 26.04 1.42
N ASN A 169 -10.91 24.82 1.95
CA ASN A 169 -9.98 24.47 3.03
C ASN A 169 -8.55 24.24 2.52
N GLY A 170 -8.39 23.61 1.35
CA GLY A 170 -7.06 23.27 0.81
C GLY A 170 -6.37 24.43 0.07
N LEU A 171 -7.11 25.47 -0.35
CA LEU A 171 -6.57 26.63 -1.10
C LEU A 171 -6.56 27.92 -0.27
N ILE A 172 -6.14 27.83 0.98
CA ILE A 172 -6.14 28.98 1.92
C ILE A 172 -5.01 29.98 1.68
N ASN A 173 -3.93 29.57 1.02
CA ASN A 173 -2.80 30.46 0.75
C ASN A 173 -3.12 31.43 -0.40
N LYS A 174 -3.37 32.70 -0.06
CA LYS A 174 -3.70 33.75 -1.02
C LYS A 174 -2.51 34.20 -1.88
N GLU A 175 -1.29 33.84 -1.47
CA GLU A 175 -0.05 34.18 -2.21
C GLU A 175 0.34 33.06 -3.19
N ALA A 176 -0.38 31.94 -3.19
CA ALA A 176 -0.12 30.84 -4.10
C ALA A 176 -0.33 31.26 -5.56
N THR A 177 0.61 30.91 -6.42
CA THR A 177 0.46 31.08 -7.86
C THR A 177 -0.63 30.17 -8.43
N ALA A 178 -1.14 30.49 -9.62
CA ALA A 178 -2.12 29.64 -10.29
C ALA A 178 -1.61 28.21 -10.52
N ASP A 179 -0.30 28.05 -10.74
CA ASP A 179 0.32 26.73 -10.92
C ASP A 179 0.39 25.93 -9.61
N GLN A 180 0.73 26.59 -8.51
CA GLN A 180 0.69 25.97 -7.18
C GLN A 180 -0.74 25.56 -6.79
N ALA A 181 -1.73 26.40 -7.05
CA ALA A 181 -3.14 26.07 -6.83
C ALA A 181 -3.59 24.86 -7.67
N ARG A 182 -3.18 24.77 -8.94
CA ARG A 182 -3.47 23.60 -9.79
C ARG A 182 -2.84 22.31 -9.24
N VAL A 183 -1.59 22.39 -8.76
CA VAL A 183 -0.92 21.21 -8.15
C VAL A 183 -1.66 20.78 -6.89
N ALA A 184 -2.06 21.72 -6.03
CA ALA A 184 -2.84 21.43 -4.82
C ALA A 184 -4.20 20.77 -5.15
N VAL A 185 -4.94 21.29 -6.13
CA VAL A 185 -6.19 20.68 -6.60
C VAL A 185 -5.95 19.27 -7.10
N LYS A 186 -4.89 19.04 -7.89
CA LYS A 186 -4.56 17.73 -8.41
C LYS A 186 -4.18 16.74 -7.29
N ALA A 187 -3.49 17.20 -6.26
CA ALA A 187 -3.19 16.39 -5.08
C ALA A 187 -4.48 15.99 -4.34
N MET A 188 -5.41 16.94 -4.12
CA MET A 188 -6.73 16.64 -3.52
C MET A 188 -7.54 15.66 -4.35
N GLU A 189 -7.58 15.82 -5.70
CA GLU A 189 -8.22 14.85 -6.60
C GLU A 189 -7.61 13.45 -6.47
N THR A 190 -6.27 13.36 -6.43
CA THR A 190 -5.57 12.08 -6.34
C THR A 190 -5.87 11.37 -5.02
N LEU A 191 -5.78 12.09 -3.89
CA LEU A 191 -6.07 11.53 -2.57
C LEU A 191 -7.54 11.08 -2.45
N ASN A 192 -8.49 11.93 -2.88
CA ASN A 192 -9.91 11.55 -2.90
C ASN A 192 -10.21 10.42 -3.89
N GLY A 193 -9.51 10.34 -5.03
CA GLY A 193 -9.62 9.24 -5.99
C GLY A 193 -9.12 7.91 -5.42
N ASN A 194 -8.14 7.98 -4.52
CA ASN A 194 -7.58 6.81 -3.82
C ASN A 194 -8.32 6.48 -2.50
N TRP A 195 -9.22 7.32 -2.05
CA TRP A 195 -10.05 7.04 -0.88
C TRP A 195 -10.99 5.84 -1.14
N ARG A 196 -11.04 4.95 -0.15
CA ARG A 196 -11.90 3.78 -0.08
C ARG A 196 -12.72 3.84 1.20
N SER A 197 -14.03 3.64 1.10
CA SER A 197 -14.90 3.49 2.26
C SER A 197 -14.68 2.14 2.95
N ALA A 198 -15.07 2.04 4.20
CA ALA A 198 -15.06 0.80 4.96
C ALA A 198 -15.79 -0.32 4.21
N ALA A 199 -15.18 -1.51 4.15
CA ALA A 199 -15.75 -2.71 3.54
C ALA A 199 -14.98 -3.96 3.97
N GLY A 200 -15.61 -5.13 3.90
CA GLY A 200 -15.00 -6.39 4.32
C GLY A 200 -14.57 -6.34 5.78
N ASP A 201 -13.31 -6.68 6.04
CA ASP A 201 -12.70 -6.63 7.38
C ASP A 201 -12.10 -5.25 7.72
N ILE A 202 -12.19 -4.26 6.83
CA ILE A 202 -11.76 -2.88 7.09
C ILE A 202 -12.93 -2.05 7.62
N GLU A 203 -12.80 -1.56 8.85
CA GLU A 203 -13.87 -0.92 9.61
C GLU A 203 -14.00 0.59 9.37
N GLN A 204 -12.92 1.24 8.92
CA GLN A 204 -12.86 2.68 8.70
C GLN A 204 -12.52 3.00 7.25
N ALA A 205 -12.63 4.27 6.86
CA ALA A 205 -12.13 4.73 5.58
C ALA A 205 -10.60 4.60 5.49
N THR A 206 -10.09 4.34 4.30
CA THR A 206 -8.65 4.28 4.05
C THR A 206 -8.29 4.95 2.73
N VAL A 207 -7.05 5.35 2.58
CA VAL A 207 -6.51 5.88 1.33
C VAL A 207 -5.45 4.91 0.82
N THR A 208 -5.71 4.29 -0.34
CA THR A 208 -4.71 3.39 -0.93
C THR A 208 -3.63 4.19 -1.67
N PRO A 209 -2.39 3.71 -1.76
CA PRO A 209 -1.34 4.40 -2.52
C PRO A 209 -1.66 4.58 -4.00
N SER A 210 -2.37 3.64 -4.62
CA SER A 210 -2.81 3.71 -6.01
C SER A 210 -3.99 2.78 -6.29
N VAL A 211 -4.93 3.25 -7.12
CA VAL A 211 -6.08 2.45 -7.59
C VAL A 211 -5.80 1.70 -8.90
N THR A 212 -4.73 2.03 -9.60
CA THR A 212 -4.43 1.51 -10.94
C THR A 212 -3.15 0.70 -11.01
N ALA A 213 -2.18 0.95 -10.14
CA ALA A 213 -0.94 0.20 -10.12
C ALA A 213 -1.18 -1.23 -9.60
N ARG A 214 -0.56 -2.20 -10.27
CA ARG A 214 -0.77 -3.63 -10.03
C ARG A 214 -0.64 -4.04 -8.57
N TRP A 215 0.37 -3.52 -7.86
CA TRP A 215 0.69 -3.88 -6.48
C TRP A 215 -0.09 -3.09 -5.43
N PHE A 216 -0.72 -1.97 -5.84
CA PHE A 216 -1.39 -1.02 -4.95
C PHE A 216 -2.88 -0.89 -5.26
N SER A 217 -3.43 -1.80 -6.07
CA SER A 217 -4.80 -1.70 -6.59
C SER A 217 -5.84 -1.68 -5.48
N GLY A 218 -6.31 -0.53 -5.10
CA GLY A 218 -7.54 -0.23 -4.36
C GLY A 218 -7.89 -0.99 -3.08
N ASN A 219 -7.17 -2.04 -2.77
CA ASN A 219 -7.52 -2.99 -1.72
C ASN A 219 -6.52 -3.05 -0.58
N LEU A 220 -5.47 -2.25 -0.67
CA LEU A 220 -4.33 -2.36 0.21
C LEU A 220 -4.08 -1.05 0.94
N THR A 221 -3.69 -1.17 2.21
CA THR A 221 -3.29 -0.08 3.09
C THR A 221 -1.89 -0.36 3.61
N TRP A 222 -0.96 0.58 3.41
CA TRP A 222 0.39 0.55 3.97
C TRP A 222 0.54 1.64 5.03
N PRO A 223 1.14 1.36 6.20
CA PRO A 223 1.31 2.35 7.26
C PRO A 223 2.03 3.61 6.79
N TRP A 224 3.20 3.47 6.23
CA TRP A 224 4.05 4.60 5.87
C TRP A 224 3.46 5.51 4.76
N ASP A 225 2.71 4.96 3.82
CA ASP A 225 1.91 5.73 2.86
C ASP A 225 0.76 6.44 3.57
N SER A 226 0.08 5.72 4.46
CA SER A 226 -1.08 6.24 5.21
C SER A 226 -0.73 7.44 6.07
N TRP A 227 0.46 7.48 6.68
CA TRP A 227 0.91 8.64 7.47
C TRP A 227 1.00 9.91 6.62
N LYS A 228 1.61 9.82 5.44
CA LYS A 228 1.77 10.95 4.51
C LYS A 228 0.45 11.36 3.87
N GLN A 229 -0.39 10.39 3.55
CA GLN A 229 -1.73 10.64 3.01
C GLN A 229 -2.62 11.33 4.05
N ALA A 230 -2.61 10.87 5.31
CA ALA A 230 -3.39 11.48 6.39
C ALA A 230 -2.92 12.91 6.68
N TYR A 231 -1.61 13.16 6.72
CA TYR A 231 -1.06 14.52 6.82
C TYR A 231 -1.64 15.44 5.73
N ALA A 232 -1.56 15.01 4.47
CA ALA A 232 -2.03 15.83 3.36
C ALA A 232 -3.57 16.02 3.40
N MET A 233 -4.32 14.96 3.71
CA MET A 233 -5.78 15.02 3.81
C MET A 233 -6.28 15.83 5.00
N ALA A 234 -5.52 15.92 6.09
CA ALA A 234 -5.89 16.70 7.27
C ALA A 234 -6.23 18.16 6.93
N HIS A 235 -5.60 18.72 5.90
CA HIS A 235 -5.81 20.10 5.48
C HIS A 235 -7.10 20.37 4.69
N PHE A 236 -7.80 19.33 4.22
CA PHE A 236 -9.03 19.53 3.45
C PHE A 236 -10.13 18.51 3.78
N ASN A 237 -9.79 17.31 4.26
CA ASN A 237 -10.72 16.23 4.63
C ASN A 237 -10.24 15.52 5.91
N PRO A 238 -10.28 16.20 7.08
CA PRO A 238 -9.71 15.68 8.32
C PRO A 238 -10.41 14.41 8.84
N ASP A 239 -11.68 14.17 8.50
CA ASP A 239 -12.38 12.96 8.91
C ASP A 239 -11.78 11.72 8.25
N VAL A 240 -11.53 11.76 6.95
CA VAL A 240 -10.84 10.68 6.24
C VAL A 240 -9.38 10.56 6.69
N ALA A 241 -8.72 11.66 7.06
CA ALA A 241 -7.38 11.61 7.62
C ALA A 241 -7.33 10.82 8.94
N MET A 242 -8.26 11.09 9.86
CA MET A 242 -8.40 10.33 11.11
C MET A 242 -8.69 8.85 10.85
N ASP A 243 -9.63 8.56 9.97
CA ASP A 243 -10.03 7.19 9.65
C ASP A 243 -8.91 6.40 8.98
N ASN A 244 -8.15 7.02 8.09
CA ASN A 244 -6.98 6.39 7.45
C ASN A 244 -5.92 5.95 8.48
N ILE A 245 -5.69 6.77 9.51
CA ILE A 245 -4.82 6.41 10.64
C ILE A 245 -5.43 5.28 11.45
N ARG A 246 -6.72 5.37 11.83
CA ARG A 246 -7.43 4.34 12.57
C ARG A 246 -7.40 2.98 11.87
N THR A 247 -7.54 2.97 10.54
CA THR A 247 -7.46 1.74 9.75
C THR A 247 -6.11 1.03 9.94
N VAL A 248 -5.00 1.77 9.92
CA VAL A 248 -3.68 1.15 10.14
C VAL A 248 -3.57 0.55 11.55
N PHE A 249 -4.13 1.22 12.56
CA PHE A 249 -4.12 0.74 13.94
C PHE A 249 -5.20 -0.30 14.26
N GLN A 250 -6.12 -0.57 13.34
CA GLN A 250 -7.21 -1.54 13.55
C GLN A 250 -6.69 -2.92 13.94
N GLU A 251 -5.60 -3.35 13.32
CA GLU A 251 -4.97 -4.66 13.53
C GLU A 251 -3.66 -4.55 14.32
N GLN A 252 -3.50 -3.50 15.13
CA GLN A 252 -2.34 -3.41 16.01
C GLN A 252 -2.28 -4.60 16.95
N VAL A 253 -1.15 -5.30 16.94
CA VAL A 253 -0.96 -6.53 17.74
C VAL A 253 -1.09 -6.23 19.23
N GLN A 254 -1.90 -7.03 19.92
CA GLN A 254 -2.12 -6.96 21.35
C GLN A 254 -1.36 -8.07 22.07
N ALA A 255 -1.22 -7.94 23.40
CA ALA A 255 -0.50 -8.93 24.22
C ALA A 255 -1.16 -10.33 24.23
N ASP A 256 -2.45 -10.42 23.91
CA ASP A 256 -3.22 -11.66 23.81
C ASP A 256 -3.40 -12.15 22.36
N ASP A 257 -2.65 -11.58 21.41
CA ASP A 257 -2.63 -12.05 20.01
C ASP A 257 -2.22 -13.52 19.96
N LYS A 258 -3.01 -14.35 19.26
CA LYS A 258 -2.81 -15.80 19.22
C LYS A 258 -1.67 -16.25 18.30
N ILE A 259 -1.24 -15.38 17.40
CA ILE A 259 -0.23 -15.69 16.38
C ILE A 259 1.13 -15.14 16.81
N ARG A 260 1.14 -13.91 17.33
CA ARG A 260 2.38 -13.18 17.64
C ARG A 260 2.28 -12.33 18.91
N PRO A 261 2.02 -12.94 20.08
CA PRO A 261 1.91 -12.20 21.34
C PRO A 261 3.19 -11.43 21.71
N GLN A 262 4.36 -11.91 21.24
CA GLN A 262 5.67 -11.27 21.41
C GLN A 262 5.80 -9.92 20.71
N ASP A 263 4.91 -9.64 19.76
CA ASP A 263 4.91 -8.41 18.97
C ASP A 263 3.88 -7.37 19.46
N LYS A 264 3.57 -7.33 20.75
CA LYS A 264 2.65 -6.33 21.29
C LYS A 264 3.03 -4.91 20.85
N GLY A 265 2.09 -4.19 20.27
CA GLY A 265 2.28 -2.83 19.74
C GLY A 265 2.62 -2.77 18.24
N TYR A 266 3.00 -3.88 17.65
CA TYR A 266 3.35 -3.98 16.23
C TYR A 266 2.23 -3.55 15.29
N LEU A 267 2.59 -2.86 14.22
CA LEU A 267 1.70 -2.54 13.11
C LEU A 267 2.06 -3.37 11.88
N LEU A 268 1.08 -4.03 11.31
CA LEU A 268 1.26 -4.87 10.14
C LEU A 268 1.56 -4.02 8.90
N ASP A 269 2.40 -4.53 8.00
CA ASP A 269 2.82 -3.82 6.80
C ASP A 269 1.66 -3.60 5.82
N VAL A 270 0.84 -4.62 5.59
CA VAL A 270 -0.26 -4.53 4.62
C VAL A 270 -1.54 -5.10 5.20
N LEU A 271 -2.57 -4.26 5.21
CA LEU A 271 -3.95 -4.68 5.47
C LEU A 271 -4.73 -4.73 4.17
N THR A 272 -5.58 -5.73 4.03
CA THR A 272 -6.48 -5.90 2.89
C THR A 272 -7.93 -5.98 3.37
N TYR A 273 -8.88 -5.81 2.46
CA TYR A 273 -10.31 -5.91 2.79
C TYR A 273 -10.73 -7.28 3.33
N THR A 274 -9.90 -8.31 3.12
CA THR A 274 -10.16 -9.66 3.62
C THR A 274 -8.94 -10.15 4.40
N LYS A 275 -9.13 -10.52 5.67
CA LYS A 275 -8.06 -11.10 6.50
C LYS A 275 -7.67 -12.49 6.01
N PRO A 276 -6.44 -12.94 6.26
CA PRO A 276 -6.03 -14.33 6.00
C PRO A 276 -6.80 -15.30 6.90
N VAL A 277 -6.85 -16.56 6.48
CA VAL A 277 -7.54 -17.62 7.24
C VAL A 277 -6.94 -17.79 8.64
N SER A 278 -5.63 -17.62 8.80
CA SER A 278 -4.94 -17.63 10.09
C SER A 278 -5.46 -16.61 11.10
N ARG A 279 -6.01 -15.48 10.61
CA ARG A 279 -6.64 -14.44 11.44
C ARG A 279 -8.17 -14.50 11.44
N GLY A 280 -8.74 -15.65 11.01
CA GLY A 280 -10.18 -15.88 11.00
C GLY A 280 -10.92 -15.24 9.82
N GLY A 281 -10.21 -14.70 8.85
CA GLY A 281 -10.78 -14.14 7.63
C GLY A 281 -11.02 -15.17 6.54
N ALA A 282 -11.42 -14.70 5.37
CA ALA A 282 -11.77 -15.55 4.24
C ALA A 282 -10.58 -15.89 3.32
N GLY A 283 -9.43 -15.30 3.54
CA GLY A 283 -8.20 -15.48 2.79
C GLY A 283 -7.76 -14.20 2.05
N SER A 284 -6.47 -13.93 2.04
CA SER A 284 -5.86 -12.85 1.29
C SER A 284 -4.45 -13.23 0.86
N GLU A 285 -4.09 -12.89 -0.38
CA GLU A 285 -2.75 -13.14 -0.91
C GLU A 285 -1.76 -12.01 -0.59
N ASN A 286 -2.26 -10.81 -0.25
CA ASN A 286 -1.44 -9.60 -0.06
C ASN A 286 -1.38 -9.08 1.37
N TRP A 287 -2.06 -9.73 2.30
CA TRP A 287 -1.90 -9.43 3.72
C TRP A 287 -0.45 -9.72 4.15
N ASN A 288 0.22 -8.74 4.75
CA ASN A 288 1.63 -8.88 5.11
C ASN A 288 1.88 -8.53 6.59
N GLU A 289 2.39 -9.51 7.33
CA GLU A 289 2.77 -9.41 8.73
C GLU A 289 4.28 -9.58 8.97
N ARG A 290 5.08 -9.70 7.91
CA ARG A 290 6.52 -10.00 8.03
C ARG A 290 7.36 -8.82 8.47
N ASN A 291 6.86 -7.62 8.22
CA ASN A 291 7.54 -6.36 8.52
C ASN A 291 6.50 -5.28 8.85
N THR A 292 6.96 -4.18 9.40
CA THR A 292 6.19 -2.93 9.53
C THR A 292 6.71 -1.87 8.56
N LYS A 293 6.57 -0.59 8.89
CA LYS A 293 7.09 0.55 8.11
C LYS A 293 7.70 1.59 9.05
N PRO A 294 8.50 2.54 8.52
CA PRO A 294 9.18 3.56 9.33
C PRO A 294 8.27 4.29 10.32
N SER A 295 8.83 4.66 11.46
CA SER A 295 8.16 5.25 12.61
C SER A 295 7.77 6.72 12.39
N LEU A 296 6.73 6.96 11.57
CA LEU A 296 6.18 8.29 11.25
C LEU A 296 4.77 8.51 11.79
N ALA A 297 4.21 7.56 12.55
CA ALA A 297 2.83 7.61 13.01
C ALA A 297 2.54 8.80 13.92
N ALA A 298 3.41 9.06 14.90
CA ALA A 298 3.22 10.15 15.86
C ALA A 298 3.22 11.53 15.17
N TRP A 299 4.09 11.75 14.20
CA TRP A 299 4.07 12.96 13.37
C TRP A 299 2.70 13.14 12.70
N SER A 300 2.21 12.10 12.02
CA SER A 300 0.94 12.19 11.30
C SER A 300 -0.25 12.47 12.21
N VAL A 301 -0.31 11.83 13.38
CA VAL A 301 -1.37 12.08 14.38
C VAL A 301 -1.35 13.52 14.87
N MET A 302 -0.16 14.07 15.18
CA MET A 302 -0.04 15.46 15.63
C MET A 302 -0.44 16.46 14.56
N GLU A 303 -0.09 16.21 13.29
CA GLU A 303 -0.47 17.09 12.19
C GLU A 303 -1.99 17.08 11.97
N VAL A 304 -2.66 15.93 12.10
CA VAL A 304 -4.13 15.85 12.08
C VAL A 304 -4.72 16.60 13.27
N TYR A 305 -4.15 16.44 14.47
CA TYR A 305 -4.57 17.19 15.67
C TYR A 305 -4.48 18.70 15.44
N HIS A 306 -3.34 19.18 14.96
CA HIS A 306 -3.12 20.61 14.69
C HIS A 306 -4.09 21.16 13.61
N ALA A 307 -4.35 20.39 12.55
CA ALA A 307 -5.32 20.77 11.54
C ALA A 307 -6.74 20.91 12.13
N LEU A 308 -7.17 19.93 12.93
CA LEU A 308 -8.48 19.98 13.60
C LEU A 308 -8.62 21.21 14.50
N VAL A 309 -7.59 21.52 15.31
CA VAL A 309 -7.64 22.66 16.23
C VAL A 309 -7.51 24.00 15.48
N ASN A 310 -6.49 24.14 14.63
CA ASN A 310 -6.07 25.46 14.12
C ASN A 310 -6.77 25.84 12.81
N GLN A 311 -7.20 24.86 12.01
CA GLN A 311 -7.77 25.11 10.68
C GLN A 311 -9.28 24.88 10.65
N PHE A 312 -9.77 23.88 11.38
CA PHE A 312 -11.19 23.47 11.35
C PHE A 312 -11.99 23.90 12.57
N ASP A 313 -11.36 24.48 13.60
CA ASP A 313 -12.01 24.86 14.87
C ASP A 313 -12.79 23.69 15.52
N ARG A 314 -12.15 22.48 15.55
CA ARG A 314 -12.69 21.24 16.08
C ARG A 314 -11.87 20.71 17.26
N PRO A 315 -11.68 21.48 18.36
CA PRO A 315 -10.80 21.07 19.45
C PRO A 315 -11.30 19.83 20.20
N GLU A 316 -12.62 19.62 20.30
CA GLU A 316 -13.18 18.43 20.96
C GLU A 316 -12.90 17.14 20.19
N ASP A 317 -12.97 17.18 18.85
CA ASP A 317 -12.65 16.03 18.03
C ASP A 317 -11.14 15.75 18.04
N ALA A 318 -10.34 16.81 18.03
CA ALA A 318 -8.89 16.71 18.17
C ALA A 318 -8.51 16.05 19.51
N GLN A 319 -9.14 16.47 20.61
CA GLN A 319 -8.89 15.88 21.95
C GLN A 319 -9.26 14.40 21.98
N LYS A 320 -10.44 14.02 21.48
CA LYS A 320 -10.86 12.61 21.40
C LYS A 320 -9.90 11.78 20.56
N PHE A 321 -9.46 12.33 19.43
CA PHE A 321 -8.56 11.62 18.54
C PHE A 321 -7.17 11.40 19.16
N ILE A 322 -6.59 12.42 19.81
CA ILE A 322 -5.29 12.28 20.47
C ILE A 322 -5.36 11.34 21.68
N ASP A 323 -6.43 11.40 22.47
CA ASP A 323 -6.65 10.50 23.62
C ASP A 323 -6.80 9.03 23.18
N GLU A 324 -7.43 8.79 22.01
CA GLU A 324 -7.57 7.46 21.40
C GLU A 324 -6.23 6.93 20.87
N MET A 325 -5.47 7.80 20.17
CA MET A 325 -4.29 7.35 19.41
C MET A 325 -3.01 7.28 20.25
N TYR A 326 -2.88 8.12 21.26
CA TYR A 326 -1.64 8.21 22.04
C TYR A 326 -1.20 6.88 22.68
N PRO A 327 -2.03 6.12 23.41
CA PRO A 327 -1.60 4.84 23.97
C PRO A 327 -1.21 3.82 22.91
N LYS A 328 -1.85 3.84 21.75
CA LYS A 328 -1.52 2.98 20.60
C LYS A 328 -0.14 3.35 20.01
N LEU A 329 0.14 4.64 19.92
CA LEU A 329 1.45 5.15 19.45
C LEU A 329 2.56 4.80 20.44
N VAL A 330 2.31 4.94 21.74
CA VAL A 330 3.25 4.53 22.79
C VAL A 330 3.57 3.04 22.68
N ALA A 331 2.55 2.18 22.50
CA ALA A 331 2.76 0.75 22.31
C ALA A 331 3.61 0.44 21.05
N TYR A 332 3.40 1.17 19.95
CA TYR A 332 4.19 1.01 18.73
C TYR A 332 5.64 1.49 18.90
N HIS A 333 5.84 2.60 19.60
CA HIS A 333 7.18 3.09 19.97
C HIS A 333 7.95 2.08 20.82
N ASP A 334 7.28 1.55 21.87
CA ASP A 334 7.89 0.56 22.76
C ASP A 334 8.23 -0.73 22.01
N TRP A 335 7.40 -1.14 21.04
CA TRP A 335 7.71 -2.28 20.17
C TRP A 335 9.00 -2.08 19.37
N TRP A 336 9.23 -0.90 18.79
CA TRP A 336 10.47 -0.61 18.07
C TRP A 336 11.70 -0.81 18.97
N LEU A 337 11.65 -0.32 20.20
CA LEU A 337 12.77 -0.43 21.15
C LEU A 337 12.94 -1.85 21.70
N SER A 338 11.86 -2.64 21.83
CA SER A 338 11.96 -4.01 22.33
C SER A 338 12.31 -5.03 21.25
N ASN A 339 11.80 -4.86 20.03
CA ASN A 339 11.84 -5.88 18.98
C ASN A 339 12.79 -5.54 17.82
N ARG A 340 13.39 -4.36 17.79
CA ARG A 340 14.28 -3.91 16.71
C ARG A 340 15.60 -3.28 17.20
N ASP A 341 15.71 -2.90 18.43
CA ASP A 341 16.95 -2.36 19.03
C ASP A 341 17.76 -3.50 19.70
N HIS A 342 18.50 -4.27 18.88
CA HIS A 342 19.19 -5.48 19.37
C HIS A 342 20.33 -5.18 20.33
N ASN A 343 20.97 -4.03 20.21
CA ASN A 343 22.08 -3.61 21.07
C ASN A 343 21.65 -2.69 22.22
N GLN A 344 20.35 -2.39 22.33
CA GLN A 344 19.71 -1.58 23.37
C GLN A 344 20.30 -0.17 23.50
N ASN A 345 20.75 0.40 22.40
CA ASN A 345 21.31 1.75 22.39
C ASN A 345 20.23 2.84 22.20
N GLY A 346 18.97 2.48 21.97
CA GLY A 346 17.84 3.38 21.75
C GLY A 346 17.68 3.85 20.30
N VAL A 347 18.43 3.24 19.37
CA VAL A 347 18.36 3.48 17.93
C VAL A 347 18.01 2.17 17.24
N PRO A 348 16.72 1.87 17.05
CA PRO A 348 16.30 0.60 16.47
C PRO A 348 16.66 0.49 14.99
N GLU A 349 16.99 -0.73 14.59
CA GLU A 349 17.30 -1.09 13.20
C GLU A 349 16.05 -1.49 12.45
N TYR A 350 16.12 -1.50 11.12
CA TYR A 350 15.12 -2.20 10.30
C TYR A 350 15.32 -3.72 10.40
N GLY A 351 14.24 -4.47 10.30
CA GLY A 351 14.29 -5.90 10.48
C GLY A 351 13.09 -6.63 9.92
N ALA A 352 12.82 -7.79 10.49
CA ALA A 352 11.69 -8.64 10.15
C ALA A 352 11.10 -9.29 11.40
N ALA A 353 9.81 -9.50 11.40
CA ALA A 353 9.12 -10.30 12.41
C ALA A 353 9.43 -11.80 12.25
N VAL A 354 9.15 -12.60 13.26
CA VAL A 354 9.09 -14.07 13.13
C VAL A 354 7.90 -14.43 12.23
N ASP A 355 8.15 -15.10 11.11
CA ASP A 355 7.11 -15.41 10.13
C ASP A 355 7.43 -16.69 9.36
N PRO A 356 6.44 -17.59 9.12
CA PRO A 356 6.65 -18.83 8.38
C PRO A 356 7.17 -18.64 6.95
N ALA A 357 7.04 -17.45 6.37
CA ALA A 357 7.57 -17.16 5.04
C ALA A 357 9.10 -17.14 4.99
N HIS A 358 9.78 -16.93 6.12
CA HIS A 358 11.24 -16.79 6.16
C HIS A 358 11.95 -17.49 7.33
N ASN A 359 11.22 -18.16 8.23
CA ASN A 359 11.82 -18.98 9.29
C ASN A 359 10.93 -20.17 9.70
N THR A 360 11.54 -21.18 10.32
CA THR A 360 10.84 -22.32 10.93
C THR A 360 10.11 -21.90 12.21
N GLU A 361 9.29 -22.81 12.76
CA GLU A 361 8.66 -22.61 14.08
C GLU A 361 9.69 -22.38 15.19
N GLU A 362 10.90 -22.95 15.06
CA GLU A 362 12.01 -22.76 16.00
C GLU A 362 12.83 -21.48 15.70
N GLY A 363 12.39 -20.63 14.76
CA GLY A 363 13.06 -19.39 14.40
C GLY A 363 14.30 -19.54 13.52
N VAL A 364 14.54 -20.72 12.93
CA VAL A 364 15.68 -20.94 12.02
C VAL A 364 15.35 -20.35 10.65
N MET A 365 16.23 -19.51 10.12
CA MET A 365 16.02 -18.85 8.83
C MET A 365 15.90 -19.83 7.66
N TYR A 366 15.14 -19.42 6.66
CA TYR A 366 15.13 -20.04 5.33
C TYR A 366 15.95 -19.26 4.32
N VAL A 367 16.49 -20.00 3.35
CA VAL A 367 17.08 -19.48 2.13
C VAL A 367 16.43 -20.16 0.95
N TRP A 368 16.03 -19.38 -0.04
CA TRP A 368 15.66 -19.89 -1.34
C TRP A 368 16.86 -19.77 -2.28
N VAL A 369 17.24 -20.88 -2.90
CA VAL A 369 18.35 -20.91 -3.86
C VAL A 369 17.90 -21.55 -5.16
N GLU A 370 18.23 -20.92 -6.28
CA GLU A 370 18.06 -21.52 -7.60
C GLU A 370 19.43 -21.93 -8.12
N THR A 371 19.61 -23.23 -8.42
CA THR A 371 20.89 -23.77 -8.86
C THR A 371 20.69 -24.96 -9.81
N ARG A 372 21.64 -25.12 -10.72
CA ARG A 372 21.80 -26.32 -11.56
C ARG A 372 23.02 -27.14 -11.18
N ASP A 373 23.67 -26.83 -10.05
CA ASP A 373 24.82 -27.57 -9.56
C ASP A 373 24.44 -29.03 -9.25
N PRO A 374 24.99 -30.02 -9.96
CA PRO A 374 24.65 -31.42 -9.74
C PRO A 374 25.10 -31.95 -8.38
N ASN A 375 26.00 -31.22 -7.69
CA ASN A 375 26.51 -31.59 -6.38
C ASN A 375 25.70 -30.97 -5.22
N PHE A 376 24.68 -30.18 -5.50
CA PHE A 376 23.92 -29.43 -4.49
C PHE A 376 23.49 -30.31 -3.32
N THR A 377 22.82 -31.42 -3.60
CA THR A 377 22.32 -32.37 -2.59
C THR A 377 23.43 -33.18 -1.88
N THR A 378 24.66 -33.12 -2.38
CA THR A 378 25.84 -33.68 -1.71
C THR A 378 26.51 -32.64 -0.78
N ILE A 379 26.45 -31.38 -1.15
CA ILE A 379 26.99 -30.25 -0.39
C ILE A 379 26.09 -29.89 0.79
N ILE A 380 24.79 -29.85 0.55
CA ILE A 380 23.77 -29.45 1.53
C ILE A 380 23.18 -30.69 2.18
N PRO A 381 23.15 -30.79 3.53
CA PRO A 381 22.53 -31.90 4.23
C PRO A 381 21.04 -32.05 3.87
N ALA A 382 20.59 -33.28 3.68
CA ALA A 382 19.21 -33.56 3.29
C ALA A 382 18.18 -33.06 4.31
N GLU A 383 18.54 -33.05 5.61
CA GLU A 383 17.72 -32.55 6.71
C GLU A 383 17.56 -31.01 6.71
N ASP A 384 18.41 -30.31 5.98
CA ASP A 384 18.32 -28.87 5.80
C ASP A 384 17.53 -28.45 4.55
N ILE A 385 17.29 -29.39 3.63
CA ILE A 385 16.46 -29.15 2.42
C ILE A 385 15.00 -29.39 2.80
N ILE A 386 14.22 -28.29 2.91
CA ILE A 386 12.82 -28.35 3.32
C ILE A 386 11.91 -28.60 2.12
N GLU A 387 12.24 -28.02 0.98
CA GLU A 387 11.43 -28.08 -0.22
C GLU A 387 12.33 -28.07 -1.46
N GLN A 388 11.90 -28.79 -2.49
CA GLN A 388 12.52 -28.77 -3.80
C GLN A 388 11.45 -28.67 -4.88
N ASN A 389 11.60 -27.71 -5.76
CA ASN A 389 10.76 -27.55 -6.95
C ASN A 389 11.66 -27.32 -8.19
N GLY A 390 11.92 -28.37 -8.93
CA GLY A 390 12.86 -28.34 -10.05
C GLY A 390 14.27 -27.99 -9.58
N ASN A 391 14.77 -26.83 -10.04
CA ASN A 391 16.09 -26.30 -9.70
C ASN A 391 16.05 -25.31 -8.50
N SER A 392 14.90 -25.09 -7.91
CA SER A 392 14.71 -24.20 -6.77
C SER A 392 14.61 -25.03 -5.48
N TYR A 393 15.36 -24.63 -4.47
CA TYR A 393 15.44 -25.30 -3.17
C TYR A 393 15.16 -24.29 -2.06
N LYS A 394 14.37 -24.72 -1.06
CA LYS A 394 14.22 -24.03 0.21
C LYS A 394 15.09 -24.72 1.24
N VAL A 395 16.06 -24.01 1.79
CA VAL A 395 17.07 -24.57 2.68
C VAL A 395 17.05 -23.81 4.01
N LYS A 396 17.16 -24.51 5.13
CA LYS A 396 17.21 -23.92 6.45
C LYS A 396 18.64 -23.80 6.99
N GLY A 397 18.85 -22.75 7.78
CA GLY A 397 20.01 -22.57 8.63
C GLY A 397 21.21 -21.87 7.99
N MET A 398 21.92 -21.10 8.83
CA MET A 398 23.11 -20.34 8.43
C MET A 398 24.26 -21.21 7.96
N ALA A 399 24.46 -22.40 8.56
CA ALA A 399 25.54 -23.29 8.18
C ALA A 399 25.39 -23.79 6.73
N SER A 400 24.16 -24.10 6.31
CA SER A 400 23.89 -24.50 4.93
C SER A 400 23.91 -23.30 3.99
N TYR A 401 23.46 -22.13 4.42
CA TYR A 401 23.60 -20.91 3.63
C TYR A 401 25.09 -20.59 3.34
N ASN A 402 25.95 -20.63 4.32
CA ASN A 402 27.39 -20.42 4.14
C ASN A 402 28.01 -21.45 3.17
N LYS A 403 27.59 -22.73 3.24
CA LYS A 403 28.02 -23.75 2.26
C LYS A 403 27.55 -23.42 0.83
N ILE A 404 26.35 -22.89 0.68
CA ILE A 404 25.85 -22.45 -0.64
C ILE A 404 26.76 -21.35 -1.19
N LEU A 405 27.05 -20.33 -0.39
CA LEU A 405 27.90 -19.21 -0.82
C LEU A 405 29.32 -19.68 -1.20
N ASP A 406 29.88 -20.65 -0.47
CA ASP A 406 31.27 -21.09 -0.63
C ASP A 406 31.44 -22.15 -1.75
N LYS A 407 30.46 -23.05 -1.94
CA LYS A 407 30.67 -24.30 -2.69
C LYS A 407 29.69 -24.57 -3.81
N VAL A 408 28.56 -23.89 -3.86
CA VAL A 408 27.48 -24.15 -4.84
C VAL A 408 27.56 -23.13 -5.98
N ASP A 409 27.44 -23.64 -7.21
CA ASP A 409 27.20 -22.78 -8.38
C ASP A 409 25.71 -22.41 -8.44
N TYR A 410 25.34 -21.29 -7.79
CA TYR A 410 23.96 -20.83 -7.72
C TYR A 410 23.66 -19.72 -8.74
N MET A 411 22.43 -19.72 -9.27
CA MET A 411 21.94 -18.65 -10.15
C MET A 411 21.38 -17.49 -9.33
N THR A 412 20.56 -17.77 -8.33
CA THR A 412 19.99 -16.75 -7.43
C THR A 412 19.92 -17.27 -6.00
N ILE A 413 20.05 -16.35 -5.04
CA ILE A 413 19.78 -16.57 -3.62
C ILE A 413 18.80 -15.52 -3.14
N HIS A 414 17.86 -15.93 -2.30
CA HIS A 414 16.86 -15.08 -1.72
C HIS A 414 16.70 -15.37 -0.22
N VAL A 415 16.83 -14.34 0.61
CA VAL A 415 16.72 -14.43 2.06
C VAL A 415 15.54 -13.59 2.54
N GLY A 416 14.42 -14.24 2.84
CA GLY A 416 13.16 -13.55 3.10
C GLY A 416 13.17 -12.56 4.27
N ALA A 417 13.98 -12.81 5.31
CA ALA A 417 14.11 -11.90 6.45
C ALA A 417 14.77 -10.56 6.06
N GLN A 418 15.82 -10.59 5.22
CA GLN A 418 16.44 -9.36 4.74
C GLN A 418 15.56 -8.62 3.73
N GLU A 419 14.82 -9.34 2.89
CA GLU A 419 13.84 -8.71 2.01
C GLU A 419 12.75 -7.99 2.81
N ALA A 420 12.23 -8.63 3.86
CA ALA A 420 11.26 -8.00 4.76
C ALA A 420 11.84 -6.76 5.46
N ALA A 421 13.13 -6.77 5.86
CA ALA A 421 13.80 -5.60 6.40
C ALA A 421 13.91 -4.45 5.38
N GLY A 422 14.19 -4.78 4.11
CA GLY A 422 14.14 -3.82 3.02
C GLY A 422 12.76 -3.17 2.89
N TRP A 423 11.70 -3.97 2.94
CA TRP A 423 10.32 -3.48 2.91
C TRP A 423 9.95 -2.66 4.16
N GLU A 424 10.45 -3.05 5.34
CA GLU A 424 10.25 -2.30 6.59
C GLU A 424 10.81 -0.87 6.50
N SER A 425 11.91 -0.69 5.79
CA SER A 425 12.51 0.62 5.54
C SER A 425 11.69 1.53 4.61
N GLY A 426 10.76 0.96 3.84
CA GLY A 426 10.07 1.66 2.75
C GLY A 426 10.95 1.94 1.53
N MET A 427 12.21 1.52 1.55
CA MET A 427 13.17 1.68 0.45
C MET A 427 13.36 0.39 -0.36
N ASP A 428 12.52 -0.57 -0.15
CA ASP A 428 12.33 -1.89 -0.76
C ASP A 428 13.58 -2.50 -1.43
N ASN A 429 14.04 -1.89 -2.51
CA ASN A 429 15.09 -2.41 -3.38
C ASN A 429 16.42 -1.63 -3.24
N ALA A 430 16.62 -0.95 -2.11
CA ALA A 430 17.87 -0.24 -1.88
C ALA A 430 19.01 -1.22 -1.63
N ALA A 431 20.14 -0.98 -2.27
CA ALA A 431 21.34 -1.83 -2.16
C ALA A 431 21.82 -1.99 -0.72
N ARG A 432 21.63 -0.99 0.15
CA ARG A 432 22.00 -1.01 1.56
C ARG A 432 21.32 -2.13 2.38
N PHE A 433 20.21 -2.67 1.90
CA PHE A 433 19.50 -3.79 2.54
C PHE A 433 19.77 -5.14 1.84
N GLY A 434 20.80 -5.22 1.00
CA GLY A 434 21.19 -6.41 0.30
C GLY A 434 20.47 -6.63 -1.03
N PHE A 435 19.50 -5.82 -1.35
CA PHE A 435 18.82 -5.90 -2.63
C PHE A 435 19.63 -5.13 -3.68
N ILE A 436 20.24 -5.85 -4.64
CA ILE A 436 21.07 -5.26 -5.67
C ILE A 436 20.53 -5.59 -7.07
N TYR A 437 20.14 -4.58 -7.83
CA TYR A 437 19.72 -4.76 -9.21
C TYR A 437 20.91 -5.13 -10.10
N ASN A 438 20.69 -6.06 -11.00
CA ASN A 438 21.66 -6.45 -12.03
C ASN A 438 21.08 -6.25 -13.43
N ILE A 439 21.88 -6.54 -14.46
CA ILE A 439 21.48 -6.39 -15.86
C ILE A 439 20.24 -7.23 -16.22
N HIS A 440 20.01 -8.37 -15.56
CA HIS A 440 18.80 -9.17 -15.77
C HIS A 440 17.55 -8.46 -15.25
N ASN A 441 17.61 -7.86 -14.05
CA ASN A 441 16.50 -7.04 -13.53
C ASN A 441 16.23 -5.85 -14.45
N MET A 442 17.28 -5.24 -14.97
CA MET A 442 17.22 -4.15 -15.94
C MET A 442 16.40 -4.55 -17.18
N ASN A 443 16.66 -5.73 -17.74
CA ASN A 443 15.96 -6.24 -18.91
C ASN A 443 14.51 -6.67 -18.62
N SER A 444 14.26 -7.24 -17.44
CA SER A 444 12.94 -7.78 -17.07
C SER A 444 11.92 -6.72 -16.62
N GLN A 445 12.40 -5.57 -16.14
CA GLN A 445 11.54 -4.52 -15.56
C GLN A 445 11.43 -3.27 -16.44
N ALA A 446 12.15 -3.19 -17.54
CA ALA A 446 12.13 -2.03 -18.43
C ALA A 446 10.76 -1.90 -19.12
N GLU A 447 9.99 -0.86 -18.77
CA GLU A 447 8.87 -0.41 -19.59
C GLU A 447 9.33 0.28 -20.87
N ASP A 448 10.53 0.86 -20.85
CA ASP A 448 11.20 1.48 -21.99
C ASP A 448 12.66 1.05 -22.00
N ILE A 449 12.93 0.03 -22.79
CA ILE A 449 14.27 -0.56 -22.98
C ILE A 449 15.25 0.43 -23.61
N SER A 450 14.76 1.48 -24.28
CA SER A 450 15.60 2.49 -24.94
C SER A 450 16.20 3.51 -23.96
N ASN A 451 15.76 3.52 -22.68
CA ASN A 451 16.25 4.47 -21.67
C ASN A 451 17.04 3.76 -20.56
N PRO A 452 18.38 3.60 -20.73
CA PRO A 452 19.23 2.94 -19.75
C PRO A 452 19.35 3.70 -18.41
N ASP A 453 18.99 4.98 -18.35
CA ASP A 453 19.09 5.79 -17.13
C ASP A 453 18.00 5.45 -16.10
N ARG A 454 16.93 4.79 -16.52
CA ARG A 454 15.85 4.36 -15.63
C ARG A 454 16.13 3.06 -14.88
N ASN A 455 17.01 2.23 -15.39
CA ASN A 455 17.31 0.92 -14.83
C ASN A 455 18.81 0.78 -14.59
N VAL A 456 19.18 0.86 -13.32
CA VAL A 456 20.59 0.87 -12.92
C VAL A 456 21.07 -0.57 -12.72
N ASP A 457 22.09 -0.99 -13.46
CA ASP A 457 22.87 -2.19 -13.15
C ASP A 457 23.76 -1.91 -11.93
N GLN A 458 23.19 -2.05 -10.74
CA GLN A 458 23.89 -1.79 -9.48
C GLN A 458 25.02 -2.78 -9.24
N LEU A 459 24.79 -4.07 -9.55
CA LEU A 459 25.82 -5.10 -9.40
C LEU A 459 27.01 -4.85 -10.33
N GLY A 460 26.76 -4.49 -11.59
CA GLY A 460 27.84 -4.13 -12.54
C GLY A 460 28.63 -2.90 -12.08
N ARG A 461 27.98 -1.88 -11.54
CA ARG A 461 28.65 -0.71 -10.95
C ARG A 461 29.48 -1.07 -9.72
N TYR A 462 28.96 -1.90 -8.82
CA TYR A 462 29.68 -2.39 -7.67
C TYR A 462 30.91 -3.20 -8.11
N ALA A 463 30.76 -4.12 -9.05
CA ALA A 463 31.84 -4.92 -9.61
C ALA A 463 32.91 -4.07 -10.29
N ALA A 464 32.53 -3.00 -11.00
CA ALA A 464 33.48 -2.07 -11.60
C ALA A 464 34.30 -1.35 -10.53
N SER A 465 33.67 -0.86 -9.48
CA SER A 465 34.33 -0.15 -8.38
C SER A 465 35.23 -1.05 -7.55
N ALA A 466 34.76 -2.25 -7.18
CA ALA A 466 35.46 -3.12 -6.25
C ALA A 466 36.49 -4.04 -6.90
N TYR A 467 36.24 -4.47 -8.15
CA TYR A 467 37.01 -5.51 -8.83
C TYR A 467 37.55 -5.10 -10.21
N GLY A 468 37.27 -3.88 -10.67
CA GLY A 468 37.69 -3.42 -12.00
C GLY A 468 36.98 -4.15 -13.13
N PHE A 469 35.73 -4.52 -12.93
CA PHE A 469 34.85 -5.08 -13.96
C PHE A 469 34.54 -4.02 -15.02
N ASP A 470 34.64 -4.38 -16.31
CA ASP A 470 34.18 -3.53 -17.40
C ASP A 470 32.64 -3.68 -17.52
N ASN A 471 31.91 -2.74 -16.94
CA ASN A 471 30.46 -2.72 -16.89
C ASN A 471 29.80 -2.00 -18.07
N SER A 472 30.56 -1.79 -19.19
CA SER A 472 29.99 -1.23 -20.41
C SER A 472 28.91 -2.14 -20.96
N ILE A 473 27.75 -1.58 -21.26
CA ILE A 473 26.59 -2.31 -21.79
C ILE A 473 26.29 -1.88 -23.24
N LYS A 474 25.67 -2.79 -23.98
CA LYS A 474 25.14 -2.55 -25.33
C LYS A 474 23.77 -3.21 -25.47
N LEU A 475 22.97 -2.71 -26.40
CA LEU A 475 21.69 -3.31 -26.75
C LEU A 475 21.93 -4.38 -27.84
N GLU A 476 21.54 -5.64 -27.55
CA GLU A 476 21.52 -6.73 -28.54
C GLU A 476 20.06 -7.22 -28.67
N GLY A 477 19.44 -6.91 -29.81
CA GLY A 477 18.00 -7.14 -29.97
C GLY A 477 17.19 -6.25 -29.02
N GLU A 478 16.47 -6.88 -28.11
CA GLU A 478 15.65 -6.19 -27.09
C GLU A 478 16.24 -6.27 -25.66
N GLU A 479 17.50 -6.72 -25.52
CA GLU A 479 18.13 -6.92 -24.23
C GLU A 479 19.44 -6.15 -24.11
N TRP A 480 19.67 -5.54 -22.95
CA TRP A 480 20.96 -5.01 -22.56
C TRP A 480 21.89 -6.14 -22.16
N VAL A 481 23.09 -6.15 -22.73
CA VAL A 481 24.14 -7.13 -22.41
C VAL A 481 25.46 -6.41 -22.14
N TYR A 482 26.35 -7.04 -21.39
CA TYR A 482 27.70 -6.50 -21.23
C TYR A 482 28.48 -6.55 -22.56
N SER A 483 29.16 -5.47 -22.86
CA SER A 483 29.98 -5.37 -24.08
C SER A 483 31.21 -6.26 -24.05
N ASN A 484 31.83 -6.41 -22.87
CA ASN A 484 32.98 -7.26 -22.63
C ASN A 484 32.57 -8.57 -21.95
N THR A 485 32.42 -9.62 -22.71
CA THR A 485 32.06 -10.97 -22.25
C THR A 485 33.26 -11.92 -22.13
N SER A 486 34.48 -11.38 -22.02
CA SER A 486 35.68 -12.22 -21.79
C SER A 486 35.55 -12.96 -20.44
N ALA A 487 36.08 -14.19 -20.38
CA ALA A 487 36.04 -14.99 -19.16
C ALA A 487 36.71 -14.29 -17.98
N GLU A 488 37.77 -13.52 -18.21
CA GLU A 488 38.44 -12.72 -17.18
C GLU A 488 37.52 -11.62 -16.64
N ASN A 489 36.78 -10.93 -17.52
CA ASN A 489 35.84 -9.87 -17.07
C ASN A 489 34.65 -10.46 -16.30
N LEU A 490 34.05 -11.53 -16.83
CA LEU A 490 32.90 -12.17 -16.15
C LEU A 490 33.30 -12.77 -14.79
N ALA A 491 34.51 -13.29 -14.61
CA ALA A 491 35.02 -13.74 -13.33
C ALA A 491 35.06 -12.63 -12.27
N LYS A 492 35.28 -11.37 -12.66
CA LYS A 492 35.21 -10.21 -11.75
C LYS A 492 33.78 -9.93 -11.30
N LEU A 493 32.80 -10.10 -12.20
CA LEU A 493 31.38 -9.97 -11.85
C LEU A 493 30.95 -11.08 -10.86
N ASP A 494 31.39 -12.31 -11.09
CA ASP A 494 31.10 -13.44 -10.18
C ASP A 494 31.72 -13.23 -8.79
N LEU A 495 32.95 -12.70 -8.73
CA LEU A 495 33.56 -12.32 -7.45
C LEU A 495 32.76 -11.24 -6.73
N ALA A 496 32.35 -10.20 -7.45
CA ALA A 496 31.53 -9.13 -6.88
C ALA A 496 30.18 -9.65 -6.36
N LYS A 497 29.52 -10.54 -7.11
CA LYS A 497 28.27 -11.17 -6.71
C LYS A 497 28.43 -11.96 -5.40
N LYS A 498 29.45 -12.81 -5.31
CA LYS A 498 29.74 -13.59 -4.10
C LYS A 498 30.07 -12.71 -2.90
N ASP A 499 30.92 -11.70 -3.08
CA ASP A 499 31.23 -10.75 -2.01
C ASP A 499 29.98 -10.01 -1.51
N TRP A 500 29.11 -9.60 -2.40
CA TRP A 500 27.86 -8.95 -2.05
C TRP A 500 26.94 -9.88 -1.22
N GLU A 501 26.78 -11.12 -1.66
CA GLU A 501 25.94 -12.10 -0.97
C GLU A 501 26.46 -12.44 0.43
N VAL A 502 27.79 -12.54 0.61
CA VAL A 502 28.40 -12.75 1.93
C VAL A 502 28.13 -11.57 2.87
N ARG A 503 28.37 -10.34 2.40
CA ARG A 503 28.10 -9.12 3.18
C ARG A 503 26.62 -9.01 3.55
N PHE A 504 25.76 -9.40 2.65
CA PHE A 504 24.32 -9.44 2.85
C PHE A 504 23.92 -10.46 3.92
N ALA A 505 24.47 -11.66 3.86
CA ALA A 505 24.22 -12.72 4.85
C ALA A 505 24.63 -12.34 6.28
N GLU A 506 25.78 -11.65 6.39
CA GLU A 506 26.34 -11.23 7.67
C GLU A 506 25.62 -10.01 8.27
N ASN A 507 24.81 -9.32 7.50
CA ASN A 507 24.14 -8.06 7.92
C ASN A 507 22.83 -8.31 8.66
N ARG A 508 22.78 -9.24 9.63
CA ARG A 508 21.60 -9.46 10.46
C ARG A 508 21.90 -10.17 11.77
N THR A 509 21.00 -10.03 12.73
CA THR A 509 21.03 -10.73 14.01
C THR A 509 19.62 -11.06 14.49
N ASN A 510 19.52 -12.01 15.42
CA ASN A 510 18.27 -12.28 16.12
C ASN A 510 18.09 -11.28 17.27
N ASN A 511 16.85 -10.87 17.49
CA ASN A 511 16.43 -10.19 18.71
C ASN A 511 15.74 -11.20 19.62
N ASN A 512 16.19 -11.30 20.85
CA ASN A 512 15.61 -12.20 21.82
C ASN A 512 15.17 -11.45 23.07
N ALA A 513 14.07 -11.85 23.66
CA ALA A 513 13.67 -11.43 24.98
C ALA A 513 14.63 -11.97 26.06
N ALA A 514 14.54 -11.44 27.26
CA ALA A 514 15.42 -11.84 28.39
C ALA A 514 15.32 -13.34 28.75
N ASP A 515 14.19 -13.97 28.48
CA ASP A 515 13.95 -15.42 28.67
C ASP A 515 14.40 -16.28 27.48
N GLY A 516 14.90 -15.65 26.42
CA GLY A 516 15.40 -16.30 25.21
C GLY A 516 14.37 -16.45 24.09
N GLU A 517 13.12 -15.99 24.26
CA GLU A 517 12.12 -15.98 23.19
C GLU A 517 12.61 -15.14 22.01
N LEU A 518 12.47 -15.64 20.78
CA LEU A 518 12.80 -14.92 19.58
C LEU A 518 11.72 -13.86 19.27
N LEU A 519 12.11 -12.59 19.33
CA LEU A 519 11.24 -11.46 19.05
C LEU A 519 11.22 -11.06 17.56
N GLY A 520 12.25 -11.43 16.81
CA GLY A 520 12.40 -11.08 15.40
C GLY A 520 13.86 -10.99 14.99
N PHE A 521 14.08 -10.30 13.89
CA PHE A 521 15.41 -10.11 13.30
C PHE A 521 15.68 -8.62 13.11
N SER A 522 16.90 -8.17 13.40
CA SER A 522 17.38 -6.84 13.02
C SER A 522 18.49 -6.95 11.98
N MET A 523 18.58 -5.96 11.11
CA MET A 523 19.79 -5.72 10.32
C MET A 523 20.91 -5.29 11.28
N LEU A 524 22.16 -5.66 10.98
CA LEU A 524 23.35 -5.14 11.66
C LEU A 524 23.74 -3.77 11.08
N GLN A 525 22.71 -2.91 10.96
CA GLN A 525 22.84 -1.62 10.31
C GLN A 525 21.82 -0.64 10.90
N GLU A 526 22.32 0.38 11.56
CA GLU A 526 21.51 1.51 12.02
C GLU A 526 21.40 2.53 10.90
N SER A 527 20.18 2.79 10.45
CA SER A 527 19.92 3.69 9.35
C SER A 527 19.66 5.11 9.83
N VAL A 528 20.27 6.08 9.16
CA VAL A 528 20.12 7.53 9.46
C VAL A 528 18.66 7.96 9.43
N ASP A 529 17.88 7.46 8.47
CA ASP A 529 16.47 7.79 8.32
C ASP A 529 15.64 7.23 9.49
N GLN A 530 15.83 5.95 9.88
CA GLN A 530 15.11 5.38 11.03
C GLN A 530 15.48 6.07 12.34
N ALA A 531 16.76 6.36 12.56
CA ALA A 531 17.21 7.13 13.71
C ALA A 531 16.54 8.51 13.76
N SER A 532 16.44 9.19 12.60
CA SER A 532 15.79 10.49 12.49
C SER A 532 14.27 10.40 12.72
N TYR A 533 13.62 9.33 12.24
CA TYR A 533 12.19 9.10 12.49
C TYR A 533 11.92 8.80 13.97
N MET A 534 12.75 7.99 14.63
CA MET A 534 12.62 7.72 16.06
C MET A 534 12.90 8.97 16.93
N TYR A 535 13.83 9.83 16.51
CA TYR A 535 14.00 11.14 17.14
C TYR A 535 12.72 11.96 17.06
N SER A 536 12.14 12.05 15.87
CA SER A 536 10.88 12.76 15.61
C SER A 536 9.72 12.16 16.41
N ASP A 537 9.58 10.84 16.40
CA ASP A 537 8.56 10.11 17.14
C ASP A 537 8.61 10.43 18.64
N ASN A 538 9.78 10.36 19.26
CA ASN A 538 9.99 10.77 20.65
C ASN A 538 9.56 12.22 20.92
N LYS A 539 9.85 13.16 20.01
CA LYS A 539 9.45 14.56 20.16
C LYS A 539 7.93 14.73 20.15
N TYR A 540 7.26 14.09 19.20
CA TYR A 540 5.80 14.16 19.10
C TYR A 540 5.09 13.43 20.25
N LEU A 541 5.58 12.28 20.67
CA LEU A 541 5.05 11.59 21.85
C LEU A 541 5.20 12.43 23.13
N ALA A 542 6.33 13.11 23.33
CA ALA A 542 6.52 14.01 24.45
C ALA A 542 5.57 15.22 24.43
N GLU A 543 5.21 15.71 23.24
CA GLU A 543 4.22 16.77 23.07
C GLU A 543 2.81 16.25 23.37
N MET A 544 2.40 15.11 22.78
CA MET A 544 1.10 14.48 23.01
C MET A 544 0.86 14.16 24.49
N ALA A 545 1.90 13.68 25.20
CA ALA A 545 1.80 13.37 26.64
C ALA A 545 1.36 14.57 27.48
N LYS A 546 1.62 15.79 27.03
CA LYS A 546 1.17 17.02 27.69
C LYS A 546 -0.26 17.43 27.32
N LEU A 547 -0.73 16.96 26.15
CA LEU A 547 -2.03 17.35 25.57
C LEU A 547 -3.15 16.35 25.91
N VAL A 548 -2.82 15.07 26.07
CA VAL A 548 -3.83 14.04 26.38
C VAL A 548 -4.50 14.26 27.73
N SER A 549 -5.74 13.81 27.84
CA SER A 549 -6.56 13.93 29.04
C SER A 549 -5.97 13.18 30.23
N ASP A 550 -6.36 13.57 31.45
CA ASP A 550 -5.95 12.88 32.67
C ASP A 550 -6.48 11.45 32.67
N GLY A 551 -5.62 10.49 33.05
CA GLY A 551 -5.92 9.07 33.08
C GLY A 551 -5.65 8.32 31.77
N VAL A 552 -5.23 9.00 30.71
CA VAL A 552 -4.75 8.32 29.49
C VAL A 552 -3.43 7.63 29.80
N GLU A 553 -3.30 6.36 29.40
CA GLU A 553 -2.11 5.54 29.62
C GLU A 553 -0.87 6.17 28.98
N GLY A 554 0.23 6.23 29.73
CA GLY A 554 1.51 6.79 29.29
C GLY A 554 1.62 8.31 29.37
N LYS A 555 0.61 9.03 29.88
CA LYS A 555 0.63 10.50 30.02
C LYS A 555 1.84 11.04 30.78
N ASP A 556 2.36 10.32 31.73
CA ASP A 556 3.49 10.70 32.58
C ASP A 556 4.87 10.47 31.94
N ARG A 557 4.94 9.89 30.71
CA ARG A 557 6.17 9.53 30.02
C ARG A 557 6.83 10.67 29.22
N ALA A 558 6.31 11.90 29.28
CA ALA A 558 6.84 13.02 28.49
C ALA A 558 8.36 13.22 28.63
N GLN A 559 8.89 13.12 29.88
CA GLN A 559 10.31 13.31 30.12
C GLN A 559 11.17 12.14 29.60
N GLU A 560 10.63 10.92 29.66
CA GLU A 560 11.28 9.73 29.09
C GLU A 560 11.48 9.90 27.58
N PHE A 561 10.45 10.29 26.85
CA PHE A 561 10.55 10.56 25.40
C PHE A 561 11.51 11.71 25.09
N LEU A 562 11.53 12.81 25.86
CA LEU A 562 12.51 13.88 25.68
C LEU A 562 13.95 13.39 25.87
N ASN A 563 14.19 12.54 26.85
CA ASN A 563 15.49 11.94 27.09
C ASN A 563 15.89 11.00 25.93
N GLY A 564 14.94 10.20 25.42
CA GLY A 564 15.14 9.34 24.24
C GLY A 564 15.52 10.18 23.01
N ALA A 565 14.80 11.25 22.75
CA ALA A 565 15.12 12.17 21.64
C ALA A 565 16.55 12.73 21.75
N GLU A 566 16.96 13.20 22.92
CA GLU A 566 18.32 13.79 23.09
C GLU A 566 19.42 12.73 22.95
N LYS A 567 19.17 11.50 23.42
CA LYS A 567 20.08 10.37 23.22
C LYS A 567 20.29 10.05 21.73
N ILE A 568 19.19 9.93 20.97
CA ILE A 568 19.24 9.65 19.52
C ILE A 568 19.92 10.79 18.76
N LYS A 569 19.55 12.05 19.05
CA LYS A 569 20.19 13.22 18.43
C LYS A 569 21.70 13.24 18.68
N THR A 570 22.12 12.93 19.90
CA THR A 570 23.54 12.85 20.25
C THR A 570 24.23 11.77 19.42
N TYR A 571 23.61 10.59 19.31
CA TYR A 571 24.12 9.46 18.54
C TYR A 571 24.25 9.82 17.04
N ILE A 572 23.22 10.38 16.42
CA ILE A 572 23.26 10.80 15.02
C ILE A 572 24.44 11.75 14.77
N ASN A 573 24.62 12.77 15.62
CA ASN A 573 25.66 13.77 15.42
C ASN A 573 27.08 13.26 15.71
N GLN A 574 27.24 12.29 16.62
CA GLN A 574 28.55 11.79 17.00
C GLN A 574 29.01 10.58 16.20
N CYS A 575 28.06 9.74 15.77
CA CYS A 575 28.38 8.45 15.15
C CYS A 575 28.03 8.40 13.65
N MET A 576 26.96 9.09 13.23
CA MET A 576 26.50 9.01 11.84
C MET A 576 26.97 10.18 10.96
N PHE A 577 27.41 11.30 11.55
CA PHE A 577 27.91 12.46 10.79
C PHE A 577 29.40 12.32 10.50
N ASP A 578 29.77 12.45 9.23
CA ASP A 578 31.16 12.50 8.77
C ASP A 578 31.56 13.94 8.42
N GLU A 579 32.41 14.55 9.26
CA GLU A 579 32.90 15.92 9.07
C GLU A 579 33.69 16.11 7.76
N SER A 580 34.32 15.05 7.26
CA SER A 580 35.16 15.13 6.06
C SER A 580 34.33 15.26 4.78
N THR A 581 33.14 14.68 4.74
CA THR A 581 32.22 14.72 3.59
C THR A 581 31.06 15.71 3.81
N GLY A 582 30.75 16.03 5.07
CA GLY A 582 29.59 16.83 5.45
C GLY A 582 28.24 16.11 5.31
N PHE A 583 28.25 14.77 5.23
CA PHE A 583 27.07 13.94 5.09
C PHE A 583 26.87 13.02 6.29
N PHE A 584 25.63 12.52 6.44
CA PHE A 584 25.28 11.47 7.39
C PHE A 584 25.28 10.11 6.70
N TYR A 585 25.77 9.09 7.38
CA TYR A 585 25.89 7.72 6.87
C TYR A 585 25.28 6.73 7.84
N ASP A 586 24.72 5.65 7.29
CA ASP A 586 24.31 4.48 8.05
C ASP A 586 25.53 3.86 8.73
N ILE A 587 25.32 3.28 9.90
CA ILE A 587 26.36 2.61 10.69
C ILE A 587 26.21 1.11 10.53
N HIS A 588 27.28 0.44 10.09
CA HIS A 588 27.35 -1.01 10.14
C HIS A 588 27.79 -1.45 11.54
N LEU A 589 26.99 -2.31 12.16
CA LEU A 589 27.24 -2.82 13.50
C LEU A 589 28.05 -4.11 13.40
N ASN A 590 29.16 -4.18 14.15
CA ASN A 590 29.90 -5.43 14.29
C ASN A 590 29.27 -6.26 15.40
N VAL A 591 28.92 -7.51 15.09
CA VAL A 591 28.63 -8.49 16.12
C VAL A 591 29.96 -8.82 16.79
N ALA A 592 30.12 -8.45 18.06
CA ALA A 592 31.30 -8.81 18.86
C ALA A 592 31.26 -10.30 19.25
#